data_58a3543ae873d58842268ccc1ce1eaec
#
_entry.id   58a3543ae873d58842268ccc1ce1eaec
#
_cell.length_a   1.000
_cell.length_b   1.000
_cell.length_c   1.000
_cell.angle_alpha   90.00
_cell.angle_beta   90.00
_cell.angle_gamma   90.00
#
_symmetry.space_group_name_H-M   'P 1'
#
loop_
_entity.id
_entity.type
_entity.pdbx_description
1 polymer ?
#
loop_
_entity_poly.entity_id
_entity_poly.type
_entity_poly.pdbx_seq_one_letter_code
_entity_poly.pdbx_strand_id
1 'polypeptide(L)'
;AGGYTVNAYPFGAVFENNDARMISKMANEMLYEEFLDNIITMSQQTIGQQNADLTPILSLSKELKNAKPNGRIIVDLFNEDINNALFLKEGDTILIPEKNNSVYVYGEVSSQGAVMFSANKGVDYFIEKSGGFKKYSDNASIYILHPNGETVRFSKKRNLFASQPDNIT
;
A
#
# COMPACT_ATOMS: atom_id res chain seq x y z
N ALA A 1 -16.42 17.17 -21.15
CA ALA A 1 -15.98 15.79 -20.83
C ALA A 1 -17.22 14.96 -20.52
N GLY A 2 -17.30 13.70 -21.00
CA GLY A 2 -18.50 12.84 -20.96
C GLY A 2 -18.83 12.21 -19.60
N GLY A 3 -18.12 12.53 -18.53
CA GLY A 3 -18.33 11.92 -17.22
C GLY A 3 -17.69 10.54 -17.08
N TYR A 4 -18.07 9.82 -16.04
CA TYR A 4 -17.56 8.48 -15.73
C TYR A 4 -18.36 7.39 -16.45
N THR A 5 -17.71 6.28 -16.78
CA THR A 5 -18.41 5.07 -17.22
C THR A 5 -19.19 4.43 -16.06
N VAL A 6 -20.17 3.57 -16.38
CA VAL A 6 -21.01 2.90 -15.36
C VAL A 6 -20.17 2.05 -14.38
N ASN A 7 -19.06 1.50 -14.85
CA ASN A 7 -18.17 0.64 -14.06
C ASN A 7 -17.00 1.40 -13.43
N ALA A 8 -16.89 2.71 -13.66
CA ALA A 8 -15.80 3.48 -13.07
C ALA A 8 -15.89 3.48 -11.54
N TYR A 9 -14.71 3.40 -10.90
CA TYR A 9 -14.57 3.49 -9.44
C TYR A 9 -13.70 4.69 -9.06
N PRO A 10 -14.25 5.91 -9.02
CA PRO A 10 -13.49 7.13 -8.78
C PRO A 10 -12.83 7.18 -7.39
N PHE A 11 -13.40 6.52 -6.35
CA PHE A 11 -12.76 6.39 -5.03
C PHE A 11 -11.43 5.63 -5.08
N GLY A 12 -11.22 4.80 -6.10
CA GLY A 12 -9.95 4.12 -6.35
C GLY A 12 -9.02 4.88 -7.29
N ALA A 13 -9.31 6.14 -7.58
CA ALA A 13 -8.52 6.93 -8.52
C ALA A 13 -7.07 7.06 -8.06
N VAL A 14 -6.17 6.95 -9.04
CA VAL A 14 -4.72 7.12 -8.85
C VAL A 14 -4.31 8.35 -9.62
N PHE A 15 -3.70 9.29 -8.93
CA PHE A 15 -3.06 10.44 -9.54
C PHE A 15 -1.55 10.22 -9.58
N GLU A 16 -0.95 10.31 -10.77
CA GLU A 16 0.48 10.27 -10.98
C GLU A 16 0.98 11.63 -11.46
N ASN A 17 1.99 12.14 -10.77
CA ASN A 17 2.57 13.44 -11.01
C ASN A 17 4.08 13.32 -11.21
N ASN A 18 4.61 14.06 -12.18
CA ASN A 18 6.04 14.03 -12.49
C ASN A 18 6.92 14.58 -11.37
N ASP A 19 6.45 15.59 -10.62
CA ASP A 19 7.19 16.13 -9.49
C ASP A 19 7.31 15.08 -8.37
N ALA A 20 6.20 14.39 -8.06
CA ALA A 20 6.19 13.29 -7.09
C ALA A 20 7.09 12.12 -7.53
N ARG A 21 7.14 11.83 -8.84
CA ARG A 21 8.04 10.81 -9.38
C ARG A 21 9.50 11.20 -9.20
N MET A 22 9.84 12.49 -9.40
CA MET A 22 11.19 12.98 -9.18
C MET A 22 11.58 12.89 -7.70
N ILE A 23 10.69 13.28 -6.79
CA ILE A 23 10.91 13.15 -5.34
C ILE A 23 11.10 11.68 -4.95
N SER A 24 10.26 10.77 -5.46
CA SER A 24 10.38 9.33 -5.22
C SER A 24 11.71 8.77 -5.74
N LYS A 25 12.17 9.26 -6.90
CA LYS A 25 13.48 8.89 -7.43
C LYS A 25 14.62 9.32 -6.51
N MET A 26 14.61 10.58 -6.07
CA MET A 26 15.62 11.10 -5.14
C MET A 26 15.59 10.32 -3.81
N ALA A 27 14.42 10.01 -3.28
CA ALA A 27 14.28 9.21 -2.07
C ALA A 27 14.86 7.80 -2.23
N ASN A 28 14.62 7.15 -3.38
CA ASN A 28 15.18 5.83 -3.66
C ASN A 28 16.72 5.88 -3.78
N GLU A 29 17.26 6.92 -4.39
CA GLU A 29 18.71 7.13 -4.50
C GLU A 29 19.33 7.32 -3.11
N MET A 30 18.72 8.15 -2.24
CA MET A 30 19.17 8.34 -0.86
C MET A 30 19.14 7.05 -0.05
N LEU A 31 18.05 6.28 -0.16
CA LEU A 31 17.92 4.98 0.52
C LEU A 31 18.99 3.99 0.06
N TYR A 32 19.30 3.99 -1.23
CA TYR A 32 20.37 3.15 -1.77
C TYR A 32 21.74 3.54 -1.23
N GLU A 33 22.07 4.83 -1.18
CA GLU A 33 23.31 5.34 -0.62
C GLU A 33 23.42 5.00 0.88
N GLU A 34 22.38 5.27 1.68
CA GLU A 34 22.34 4.91 3.09
C GLU A 34 22.53 3.40 3.31
N PHE A 35 21.91 2.58 2.46
CA PHE A 35 22.07 1.14 2.52
C PHE A 35 23.52 0.71 2.24
N LEU A 36 24.19 1.31 1.26
CA LEU A 36 25.60 1.04 0.96
C LEU A 36 26.50 1.44 2.13
N ASP A 37 26.28 2.60 2.73
CA ASP A 37 27.07 3.07 3.88
C ASP A 37 26.92 2.12 5.08
N ASN A 38 25.70 1.63 5.32
CA ASN A 38 25.43 0.63 6.35
C ASN A 38 26.17 -0.68 6.07
N ILE A 39 26.21 -1.16 4.81
CA ILE A 39 26.98 -2.36 4.43
C ILE A 39 28.48 -2.14 4.68
N ILE A 40 29.04 -1.01 4.27
CA ILE A 40 30.44 -0.69 4.47
C ILE A 40 30.78 -0.70 5.96
N THR A 41 29.96 -0.06 6.78
CA THR A 41 30.13 -0.01 8.23
C THR A 41 30.08 -1.40 8.87
N MET A 42 29.11 -2.22 8.48
CA MET A 42 29.00 -3.61 8.94
C MET A 42 30.19 -4.46 8.49
N SER A 43 30.67 -4.30 7.26
CA SER A 43 31.81 -5.05 6.75
C SER A 43 33.11 -4.72 7.51
N GLN A 44 33.30 -3.46 7.90
CA GLN A 44 34.45 -3.03 8.72
C GLN A 44 34.42 -3.64 10.14
N GLN A 45 33.24 -3.83 10.70
CA GLN A 45 33.07 -4.46 12.02
C GLN A 45 33.25 -5.98 11.98
N THR A 46 33.11 -6.60 10.82
CA THR A 46 33.16 -8.06 10.62
C THR A 46 34.52 -8.57 10.12
N ILE A 47 35.57 -7.71 10.04
CA ILE A 47 36.93 -8.06 9.62
C ILE A 47 37.57 -9.07 10.59
N GLY A 48 36.89 -10.11 10.96
CA GLY A 48 37.43 -11.20 11.79
C GLY A 48 36.58 -12.49 11.68
N GLN A 49 35.45 -12.44 11.04
CA GLN A 49 34.62 -13.61 10.81
C GLN A 49 34.74 -14.05 9.33
N GLN A 50 35.49 -15.10 9.11
CA GLN A 50 35.59 -15.75 7.82
C GLN A 50 34.22 -16.34 7.45
N ASN A 51 33.74 -16.00 6.22
CA ASN A 51 32.59 -16.56 5.53
C ASN A 51 31.19 -15.95 5.80
N ALA A 52 31.05 -14.63 5.87
CA ALA A 52 29.73 -14.03 5.68
C ALA A 52 29.34 -14.09 4.19
N ASP A 53 28.27 -14.81 3.85
CA ASP A 53 27.69 -14.78 2.50
C ASP A 53 27.04 -13.41 2.26
N LEU A 54 27.67 -12.57 1.45
CA LEU A 54 27.16 -11.24 1.09
C LEU A 54 26.19 -11.27 -0.09
N THR A 55 25.96 -12.42 -0.69
CA THR A 55 25.09 -12.56 -1.88
C THR A 55 23.68 -12.00 -1.67
N PRO A 56 22.97 -12.27 -0.54
CA PRO A 56 21.65 -11.70 -0.29
C PRO A 56 21.67 -10.16 -0.21
N ILE A 57 22.72 -9.61 0.40
CA ILE A 57 22.90 -8.16 0.56
C ILE A 57 23.13 -7.49 -0.80
N LEU A 58 23.98 -8.09 -1.65
CA LEU A 58 24.20 -7.61 -3.01
C LEU A 58 22.96 -7.71 -3.89
N SER A 59 22.14 -8.74 -3.71
CA SER A 59 20.87 -8.87 -4.42
C SER A 59 19.90 -7.76 -4.01
N LEU A 60 19.77 -7.48 -2.72
CA LEU A 60 18.92 -6.42 -2.20
C LEU A 60 19.40 -5.03 -2.67
N SER A 61 20.72 -4.77 -2.67
CA SER A 61 21.26 -3.51 -3.17
C SER A 61 20.91 -3.27 -4.64
N LYS A 62 20.93 -4.33 -5.44
CA LYS A 62 20.56 -4.27 -6.86
C LYS A 62 19.07 -4.00 -7.05
N GLU A 63 18.20 -4.58 -6.21
CA GLU A 63 16.77 -4.31 -6.21
C GLU A 63 16.47 -2.86 -5.83
N LEU A 64 17.09 -2.34 -4.79
CA LEU A 64 16.96 -0.93 -4.38
C LEU A 64 17.41 0.03 -5.49
N LYS A 65 18.55 -0.24 -6.11
CA LYS A 65 19.06 0.58 -7.23
C LYS A 65 18.11 0.62 -8.42
N ASN A 66 17.44 -0.50 -8.70
CA ASN A 66 16.55 -0.66 -9.85
C ASN A 66 15.08 -0.35 -9.49
N ALA A 67 14.80 0.05 -8.26
CA ALA A 67 13.44 0.39 -7.83
C ALA A 67 12.87 1.52 -8.70
N LYS A 68 11.73 1.25 -9.34
CA LYS A 68 11.09 2.25 -10.20
C LYS A 68 10.47 3.35 -9.33
N PRO A 69 10.79 4.63 -9.61
CA PRO A 69 10.19 5.72 -8.86
C PRO A 69 8.67 5.74 -9.09
N ASN A 70 7.93 5.88 -8.01
CA ASN A 70 6.49 5.96 -8.01
C ASN A 70 6.09 7.44 -7.91
N GLY A 71 5.43 7.97 -8.94
CA GLY A 71 4.89 9.34 -8.94
C GLY A 71 3.47 9.43 -8.39
N ARG A 72 3.01 8.40 -7.69
CA ARG A 72 1.64 8.29 -7.21
C ARG A 72 1.39 9.22 -6.03
N ILE A 73 0.30 9.97 -6.12
CA ILE A 73 -0.25 10.78 -5.05
C ILE A 73 -1.63 10.22 -4.70
N ILE A 74 -1.87 9.98 -3.41
CA ILE A 74 -3.17 9.54 -2.91
C ILE A 74 -4.08 10.77 -2.93
N VAL A 75 -5.17 10.68 -3.68
CA VAL A 75 -6.17 11.76 -3.80
C VAL A 75 -7.56 11.18 -3.65
N ASP A 76 -8.42 11.93 -2.98
CA ASP A 76 -9.87 11.69 -2.98
C ASP A 76 -10.50 12.68 -3.96
N LEU A 77 -10.82 12.20 -5.16
CA LEU A 77 -11.42 13.04 -6.22
C LEU A 77 -12.86 13.49 -5.92
N PHE A 78 -13.47 12.99 -4.84
CA PHE A 78 -14.79 13.45 -4.39
C PHE A 78 -14.73 14.56 -3.35
N ASN A 79 -13.57 14.82 -2.79
CA ASN A 79 -13.37 15.92 -1.86
C ASN A 79 -13.25 17.23 -2.64
N GLU A 80 -14.25 18.12 -2.54
CA GLU A 80 -14.28 19.40 -3.25
C GLU A 80 -13.09 20.30 -2.89
N ASP A 81 -12.61 20.24 -1.65
CA ASP A 81 -11.44 21.02 -1.20
C ASP A 81 -10.17 20.58 -1.93
N ILE A 82 -10.02 19.27 -2.16
CA ILE A 82 -8.88 18.72 -2.89
C ILE A 82 -8.98 19.06 -4.38
N ASN A 83 -10.16 19.01 -4.98
CA ASN A 83 -10.39 19.36 -6.37
C ASN A 83 -9.99 20.81 -6.66
N ASN A 84 -10.20 21.71 -5.71
CA ASN A 84 -9.80 23.12 -5.82
C ASN A 84 -8.29 23.33 -5.63
N ALA A 85 -7.61 22.40 -4.94
CA ALA A 85 -6.17 22.48 -4.67
C ALA A 85 -5.31 21.68 -5.67
N LEU A 86 -5.92 20.80 -6.47
CA LEU A 86 -5.21 19.97 -7.43
C LEU A 86 -4.93 20.73 -8.73
N PHE A 87 -3.71 21.21 -8.89
CA PHE A 87 -3.24 21.81 -10.13
C PHE A 87 -2.61 20.75 -11.02
N LEU A 88 -3.26 20.44 -12.14
CA LEU A 88 -2.75 19.52 -13.13
C LEU A 88 -1.69 20.21 -14.01
N LYS A 89 -0.61 19.48 -14.28
CA LYS A 89 0.49 19.89 -15.17
C LYS A 89 0.56 18.96 -16.37
N GLU A 90 1.27 19.39 -17.39
CA GLU A 90 1.57 18.54 -18.54
C GLU A 90 2.33 17.28 -18.12
N GLY A 91 1.86 16.13 -18.57
CA GLY A 91 2.42 14.82 -18.21
C GLY A 91 1.84 14.19 -16.95
N ASP A 92 0.95 14.87 -16.24
CA ASP A 92 0.18 14.26 -15.16
C ASP A 92 -0.84 13.27 -15.70
N THR A 93 -1.09 12.20 -14.93
CA THR A 93 -2.03 11.15 -15.31
C THR A 93 -3.01 10.89 -14.17
N ILE A 94 -4.29 10.85 -14.49
CA ILE A 94 -5.34 10.38 -13.58
C ILE A 94 -5.88 9.07 -14.14
N LEU A 95 -5.69 7.99 -13.41
CA LEU A 95 -6.23 6.68 -13.72
C LEU A 95 -7.43 6.42 -12.82
N ILE A 96 -8.60 6.18 -13.43
CA ILE A 96 -9.80 5.77 -12.71
C ILE A 96 -10.04 4.29 -13.00
N PRO A 97 -9.84 3.39 -12.01
CA PRO A 97 -10.03 1.96 -12.22
C PRO A 97 -11.50 1.59 -12.38
N GLU A 98 -11.74 0.40 -12.85
CA GLU A 98 -13.06 -0.20 -12.77
C GLU A 98 -13.35 -0.73 -11.37
N LYS A 99 -14.63 -0.78 -11.00
CA LYS A 99 -15.08 -1.32 -9.73
C LYS A 99 -14.77 -2.82 -9.65
N ASN A 100 -13.97 -3.21 -8.69
CA ASN A 100 -13.71 -4.61 -8.39
C ASN A 100 -14.71 -5.12 -7.35
N ASN A 101 -15.29 -6.29 -7.61
CA ASN A 101 -16.25 -6.93 -6.71
C ASN A 101 -15.56 -7.91 -5.74
N SER A 102 -14.27 -7.79 -5.52
CA SER A 102 -13.51 -8.69 -4.66
C SER A 102 -12.64 -7.91 -3.68
N VAL A 103 -12.57 -8.43 -2.45
CA VAL A 103 -11.59 -8.04 -1.42
C VAL A 103 -10.52 -9.11 -1.37
N TYR A 104 -9.26 -8.71 -1.43
CA TYR A 104 -8.12 -9.61 -1.33
C TYR A 104 -7.63 -9.65 0.11
N VAL A 105 -7.57 -10.84 0.70
CA VAL A 105 -7.12 -11.06 2.08
C VAL A 105 -5.78 -11.76 2.06
N TYR A 106 -4.77 -11.13 2.66
CA TYR A 106 -3.40 -11.62 2.71
C TYR A 106 -2.83 -11.57 4.13
N GLY A 107 -1.75 -12.29 4.35
CA GLY A 107 -1.01 -12.32 5.61
C GLY A 107 -1.34 -13.54 6.45
N GLU A 108 -1.45 -13.38 7.78
CA GLU A 108 -1.58 -14.47 8.72
C GLU A 108 -3.02 -14.98 8.87
N VAL A 109 -3.66 -15.30 7.73
CA VAL A 109 -4.96 -15.97 7.63
C VAL A 109 -4.79 -17.40 7.11
N SER A 110 -5.75 -18.27 7.43
CA SER A 110 -5.68 -19.70 7.06
C SER A 110 -5.67 -19.91 5.54
N SER A 111 -6.44 -19.12 4.79
CA SER A 111 -6.51 -19.18 3.32
C SER A 111 -6.43 -17.77 2.76
N GLN A 112 -5.29 -17.44 2.14
CA GLN A 112 -5.11 -16.16 1.46
C GLN A 112 -5.81 -16.20 0.10
N GLY A 113 -6.38 -15.05 -0.32
CA GLY A 113 -6.99 -14.96 -1.63
C GLY A 113 -8.12 -13.93 -1.73
N ALA A 114 -8.90 -14.05 -2.79
CA ALA A 114 -10.01 -13.17 -3.08
C ALA A 114 -11.31 -13.67 -2.41
N VAL A 115 -12.01 -12.76 -1.76
CA VAL A 115 -13.35 -12.97 -1.20
C VAL A 115 -14.29 -12.00 -1.91
N MET A 116 -15.44 -12.47 -2.36
CA MET A 116 -16.44 -11.61 -3.01
C MET A 116 -16.84 -10.46 -2.07
N PHE A 117 -16.81 -9.24 -2.57
CA PHE A 117 -17.25 -8.07 -1.82
C PHE A 117 -18.72 -8.20 -1.44
N SER A 118 -19.04 -7.91 -0.21
CA SER A 118 -20.40 -7.86 0.30
C SER A 118 -20.62 -6.54 1.02
N ALA A 119 -21.57 -5.75 0.51
CA ALA A 119 -21.94 -4.48 1.12
C ALA A 119 -22.38 -4.69 2.57
N ASN A 120 -22.11 -3.73 3.43
CA ASN A 120 -22.43 -3.75 4.87
C ASN A 120 -21.75 -4.88 5.67
N LYS A 121 -20.67 -5.47 5.18
CA LYS A 121 -19.83 -6.39 5.92
C LYS A 121 -18.52 -5.74 6.31
N GLY A 122 -18.16 -5.86 7.58
CA GLY A 122 -16.89 -5.35 8.12
C GLY A 122 -15.70 -6.30 7.85
N VAL A 123 -14.52 -5.89 8.26
CA VAL A 123 -13.25 -6.61 8.08
C VAL A 123 -13.31 -8.04 8.63
N ASP A 124 -13.95 -8.24 9.79
CA ASP A 124 -14.09 -9.56 10.43
C ASP A 124 -14.73 -10.60 9.50
N TYR A 125 -15.74 -10.19 8.70
CA TYR A 125 -16.39 -11.08 7.75
C TYR A 125 -15.42 -11.62 6.69
N PHE A 126 -14.56 -10.77 6.14
CA PHE A 126 -13.60 -11.19 5.11
C PHE A 126 -12.51 -12.08 5.69
N ILE A 127 -12.10 -11.82 6.93
CA ILE A 127 -11.15 -12.67 7.65
C ILE A 127 -11.76 -14.06 7.92
N GLU A 128 -13.01 -14.14 8.38
CA GLU A 128 -13.73 -15.41 8.58
C GLU A 128 -13.88 -16.19 7.28
N LYS A 129 -14.22 -15.53 6.17
CA LYS A 129 -14.30 -16.15 4.84
C LYS A 129 -12.96 -16.69 4.34
N SER A 130 -11.86 -16.14 4.85
CA SER A 130 -10.50 -16.62 4.61
C SER A 130 -10.05 -17.69 5.64
N GLY A 131 -10.99 -18.31 6.35
CA GLY A 131 -10.72 -19.36 7.33
C GLY A 131 -10.22 -18.88 8.69
N GLY A 132 -10.32 -17.57 8.95
CA GLY A 132 -9.86 -16.96 10.21
C GLY A 132 -8.36 -16.77 10.29
N PHE A 133 -7.91 -16.24 11.41
CA PHE A 133 -6.49 -16.04 11.69
C PHE A 133 -5.74 -17.34 11.97
N LYS A 134 -4.47 -17.40 11.64
CA LYS A 134 -3.57 -18.47 12.08
C LYS A 134 -3.31 -18.39 13.60
N LYS A 135 -2.86 -19.49 14.19
CA LYS A 135 -2.72 -19.67 15.65
C LYS A 135 -1.86 -18.60 16.34
N TYR A 136 -0.84 -18.07 15.68
CA TYR A 136 0.13 -17.14 16.26
C TYR A 136 0.11 -15.77 15.58
N SER A 137 -0.99 -15.42 14.89
CA SER A 137 -1.13 -14.12 14.21
C SER A 137 -1.31 -12.98 15.21
N ASP A 138 -0.78 -11.81 14.85
CA ASP A 138 -1.08 -10.55 15.53
C ASP A 138 -2.42 -9.99 15.04
N ASN A 139 -3.50 -10.29 15.76
CA ASN A 139 -4.84 -9.85 15.42
C ASN A 139 -5.06 -8.34 15.63
N ALA A 140 -4.09 -7.63 16.20
CA ALA A 140 -4.15 -6.20 16.41
C ALA A 140 -3.54 -5.38 15.25
N SER A 141 -2.77 -6.05 14.38
CA SER A 141 -2.08 -5.44 13.24
C SER A 141 -2.78 -5.78 11.93
N ILE A 142 -3.97 -5.22 11.75
CA ILE A 142 -4.75 -5.35 10.52
C ILE A 142 -4.65 -4.03 9.74
N TYR A 143 -4.41 -4.13 8.43
CA TYR A 143 -4.33 -2.99 7.53
C TYR A 143 -5.29 -3.18 6.36
N ILE A 144 -5.96 -2.10 5.99
CA ILE A 144 -6.79 -2.02 4.80
C ILE A 144 -6.02 -1.21 3.76
N LEU A 145 -5.76 -1.82 2.61
CA LEU A 145 -5.19 -1.13 1.45
C LEU A 145 -6.32 -0.82 0.47
N HIS A 146 -6.60 0.46 0.30
CA HIS A 146 -7.59 0.94 -0.66
C HIS A 146 -7.03 0.95 -2.09
N PRO A 147 -7.87 0.86 -3.13
CA PRO A 147 -7.42 0.87 -4.52
C PRO A 147 -6.64 2.13 -4.91
N ASN A 148 -6.93 3.29 -4.29
CA ASN A 148 -6.16 4.52 -4.46
C ASN A 148 -4.74 4.44 -3.84
N GLY A 149 -4.43 3.39 -3.04
CA GLY A 149 -3.14 3.16 -2.37
C GLY A 149 -3.09 3.66 -0.94
N GLU A 150 -4.15 4.28 -0.46
CA GLU A 150 -4.28 4.62 0.95
C GLU A 150 -4.25 3.36 1.81
N THR A 151 -3.45 3.39 2.86
CA THR A 151 -3.36 2.29 3.82
C THR A 151 -3.84 2.77 5.18
N VAL A 152 -4.88 2.15 5.67
CA VAL A 152 -5.48 2.47 6.97
C VAL A 152 -5.27 1.30 7.93
N ARG A 153 -4.78 1.58 9.13
CA ARG A 153 -4.73 0.57 10.19
C ARG A 153 -6.14 0.37 10.74
N PHE A 154 -6.67 -0.83 10.58
CA PHE A 154 -7.93 -1.21 11.19
C PHE A 154 -7.71 -1.45 12.69
N SER A 155 -8.41 -0.70 13.54
CA SER A 155 -8.42 -0.90 14.98
C SER A 155 -9.83 -1.33 15.36
N LYS A 156 -9.96 -2.53 15.88
CA LYS A 156 -11.22 -3.00 16.47
C LYS A 156 -11.44 -2.18 17.76
N LYS A 157 -12.06 -1.00 17.63
CA LYS A 157 -12.52 -0.26 18.80
C LYS A 157 -13.49 -1.16 19.53
N ARG A 158 -13.13 -1.56 20.71
CA ARG A 158 -13.99 -2.25 21.66
C ARG A 158 -14.99 -1.21 22.20
N ASN A 159 -15.89 -0.76 21.33
CA ASN A 159 -16.99 0.09 21.73
C ASN A 159 -18.01 -0.79 22.45
N LEU A 160 -17.96 -0.74 23.79
CA LEU A 160 -19.00 -1.34 24.62
C LEU A 160 -20.41 -0.74 24.36
N PHE A 161 -20.53 0.31 23.53
CA PHE A 161 -21.79 1.06 23.33
C PHE A 161 -22.02 1.61 21.90
N ALA A 162 -21.40 1.13 20.85
CA ALA A 162 -21.71 1.61 19.50
C ALA A 162 -21.82 0.47 18.49
N SER A 163 -23.04 0.19 18.11
CA SER A 163 -23.43 -0.61 16.95
C SER A 163 -23.38 0.26 15.68
N GLN A 164 -22.18 0.51 15.14
CA GLN A 164 -22.05 0.91 13.74
C GLN A 164 -21.05 -0.03 13.07
N PRO A 165 -21.45 -0.69 11.96
CA PRO A 165 -20.49 -1.49 11.20
C PRO A 165 -19.49 -0.56 10.55
N ASP A 166 -18.20 -0.85 10.74
CA ASP A 166 -17.11 -0.21 9.98
C ASP A 166 -17.26 -0.66 8.51
N ASN A 167 -17.93 0.15 7.70
CA ASN A 167 -18.19 -0.15 6.31
C ASN A 167 -16.89 -0.01 5.50
N ILE A 168 -16.54 -1.09 4.80
CA ILE A 168 -15.58 -1.04 3.70
C ILE A 168 -16.36 -0.47 2.50
N THR A 169 -16.08 0.77 2.13
CA THR A 169 -16.64 1.43 0.92
C THR A 169 -15.74 1.20 -0.27
#